data_359b71ee43b604ab150340702451737c
#
_entry.id   359b71ee43b604ab150340702451737c
#
_cell.length_a   1.000
_cell.length_b   1.000
_cell.length_c   1.000
_cell.angle_alpha   90.00
_cell.angle_beta   90.00
_cell.angle_gamma   90.00
#
_symmetry.space_group_name_H-M   'P 1'
#
loop_
_entity.id
_entity.type
_entity.pdbx_description
1 polymer ?
#
loop_
_entity_poly.entity_id
_entity_poly.type
_entity_poly.pdbx_seq_one_letter_code
_entity_poly.pdbx_strand_id
1 'polypeptide(L)'
;MPLRRGDGGDGRRTFELVDTAGADDDLDLLDAPHPVLLGGPHAVPRGTTFPLPPGASAPGASGPGALPPGAPPGPPGAPRVPGRRRVVAAAVATGVVVLVVGGMLVVDAATSRDARERLETARGAVRALDTAPTEQWRAPAAADRGTAFLPGLLVTVDGDEAVALDLDTGDEAWRVPVGGDEAVCGSWSPWERSAVPSRTVVCVAGSGVTPSWYDVSPPPRPREGTATVTVLDARGRVVGQRQAQTAGALLVPGPDGGLVRAERMGEPGEPSGAPVAVDPGAGESVDGVAGRDVVVTLEDAATGAVRWRRELPFQDVPWSCTSWDAETGGEEVDPERLLLVATETLVDVGGCGVAASFLPDGERLDDPDAPTDGAVPLAGGRFLVDADRQGSDGALRADRVLDPDGTPLLDVPGEVLDPQATDDPAPGVLLVRDGIALRAYDEQGARLWTFDGARVPEAVYVVAEGTAVVGTASTVVGLDALSGEQTWSRFVDDLAGERGHGAVVTQAFTDGRCAFLVLVDPATGASSRVVALELSSGSVVWSEDLDGGWGGLLPVQGRLLRWDGQTVALLG
;
A
#
# COMPACT_ATOMS: atom_id res chain seq x y z
N MET A 1 35.58 5.75 3.65
CA MET A 1 36.68 6.19 4.58
C MET A 1 37.27 4.97 5.26
N PRO A 2 38.59 4.67 5.17
CA PRO A 2 39.16 3.53 5.88
C PRO A 2 39.44 3.88 7.35
N LEU A 3 38.99 3.04 8.25
CA LEU A 3 39.25 3.14 9.69
C LEU A 3 40.57 2.46 10.03
N ARG A 4 41.49 3.17 10.69
CA ARG A 4 42.73 2.62 11.20
C ARG A 4 42.64 2.34 12.70
N ARG A 5 43.01 1.15 13.11
CA ARG A 5 42.99 0.70 14.50
C ARG A 5 44.22 1.20 15.22
N GLY A 6 44.06 2.02 16.27
CA GLY A 6 45.13 2.42 17.17
C GLY A 6 45.09 1.56 18.44
N ASP A 7 46.21 0.95 18.81
CA ASP A 7 46.36 0.23 20.08
C ASP A 7 46.75 1.22 21.18
N GLY A 8 45.80 1.58 22.03
CA GLY A 8 46.04 2.31 23.28
C GLY A 8 45.81 1.39 24.48
N GLY A 9 46.82 1.29 25.34
CA GLY A 9 46.90 0.30 26.42
C GLY A 9 46.03 0.58 27.66
N ASP A 10 44.75 0.89 27.53
CA ASP A 10 43.84 1.06 28.67
C ASP A 10 42.39 0.61 28.40
N GLY A 11 42.19 -0.43 27.61
CA GLY A 11 40.87 -1.05 27.47
C GLY A 11 39.79 -0.20 26.81
N ARG A 12 40.03 1.07 26.50
CA ARG A 12 39.13 1.95 25.75
C ARG A 12 39.56 1.99 24.29
N ARG A 13 38.69 1.58 23.38
CA ARG A 13 38.90 1.67 21.94
C ARG A 13 38.59 3.09 21.48
N THR A 14 39.60 3.83 21.07
CA THR A 14 39.49 5.14 20.40
C THR A 14 39.67 4.92 18.90
N PHE A 15 38.80 5.54 18.09
CA PHE A 15 38.92 5.55 16.63
C PHE A 15 39.28 6.97 16.22
N GLU A 16 40.34 7.11 15.42
CA GLU A 16 40.79 8.39 14.87
C GLU A 16 40.34 8.47 13.39
N LEU A 17 39.65 9.54 13.04
CA LEU A 17 39.30 9.87 11.67
C LEU A 17 40.52 10.46 10.98
N VAL A 18 41.07 9.78 9.98
CA VAL A 18 42.16 10.29 9.16
C VAL A 18 41.59 11.02 7.95
N ASP A 19 41.77 12.31 7.91
CA ASP A 19 41.42 13.17 6.79
C ASP A 19 42.45 12.99 5.67
N THR A 20 42.05 12.39 4.55
CA THR A 20 42.87 12.33 3.35
C THR A 20 42.53 13.51 2.44
N ALA A 21 43.01 14.68 2.79
CA ALA A 21 43.02 15.81 1.88
C ALA A 21 43.99 15.56 0.71
N GLY A 22 43.48 15.48 -0.49
CA GLY A 22 44.26 15.57 -1.72
C GLY A 22 43.95 14.52 -2.77
N ALA A 23 42.88 14.74 -3.51
CA ALA A 23 42.77 14.38 -4.94
C ALA A 23 41.64 15.25 -5.53
N ASP A 24 42.05 16.33 -6.18
CA ASP A 24 41.21 17.08 -7.11
C ASP A 24 40.91 16.15 -8.29
N ASP A 25 39.65 15.78 -8.44
CA ASP A 25 39.09 15.31 -9.70
C ASP A 25 37.71 15.95 -9.85
N ASP A 26 37.66 16.91 -10.77
CA ASP A 26 36.44 17.54 -11.30
C ASP A 26 35.48 16.46 -11.83
N LEU A 27 34.40 16.20 -11.13
CA LEU A 27 33.25 15.49 -11.65
C LEU A 27 32.03 16.44 -11.59
N ASP A 28 31.77 17.05 -12.73
CA ASP A 28 30.46 17.65 -13.06
C ASP A 28 29.37 16.59 -12.90
N LEU A 29 28.72 16.54 -11.74
CA LEU A 29 27.51 15.77 -11.54
C LEU A 29 26.30 16.64 -11.84
N LEU A 30 25.70 16.35 -12.98
CA LEU A 30 24.41 16.83 -13.42
C LEU A 30 23.33 16.53 -12.36
N ASP A 31 22.53 17.55 -12.05
CA ASP A 31 21.33 17.52 -11.22
C ASP A 31 20.40 16.36 -11.62
N ALA A 32 20.31 15.36 -10.75
CA ALA A 32 19.23 14.40 -10.73
C ALA A 32 18.62 14.38 -9.32
N PRO A 33 17.30 14.44 -9.18
CA PRO A 33 16.66 14.42 -7.86
C PRO A 33 16.92 13.07 -7.18
N HIS A 34 17.44 13.13 -5.95
CA HIS A 34 17.70 11.94 -5.13
C HIS A 34 16.39 11.33 -4.61
N PRO A 35 16.16 10.02 -4.79
CA PRO A 35 15.07 9.32 -4.11
C PRO A 35 15.44 9.13 -2.64
N VAL A 36 14.53 9.51 -1.76
CA VAL A 36 14.62 9.23 -0.32
C VAL A 36 14.40 7.72 -0.12
N LEU A 37 15.48 7.01 0.19
CA LEU A 37 15.42 5.62 0.64
C LEU A 37 15.15 5.60 2.14
N LEU A 38 13.95 5.21 2.52
CA LEU A 38 13.63 4.83 3.90
C LEU A 38 14.31 3.48 4.21
N GLY A 39 15.20 3.47 5.19
CA GLY A 39 15.79 2.27 5.78
C GLY A 39 17.08 1.77 5.14
N GLY A 40 18.24 2.21 5.65
CA GLY A 40 19.56 1.70 5.26
C GLY A 40 19.81 0.28 5.79
N PRO A 41 20.40 -0.62 5.00
CA PRO A 41 20.75 -1.96 5.45
C PRO A 41 22.02 -1.97 6.29
N HIS A 42 21.96 -2.63 7.44
CA HIS A 42 23.15 -3.02 8.20
C HIS A 42 23.95 -4.07 7.44
N ALA A 43 25.25 -3.82 7.27
CA ALA A 43 26.19 -4.71 6.61
C ALA A 43 26.33 -6.05 7.36
N VAL A 44 26.08 -7.16 6.67
CA VAL A 44 26.27 -8.53 7.16
C VAL A 44 27.62 -9.08 6.67
N PRO A 45 28.42 -9.74 7.54
CA PRO A 45 29.71 -10.31 7.15
C PRO A 45 29.56 -11.59 6.32
N ARG A 46 30.40 -11.72 5.28
CA ARG A 46 30.50 -12.90 4.42
C ARG A 46 31.13 -14.09 5.15
N GLY A 47 30.52 -15.26 4.97
CA GLY A 47 31.23 -16.53 4.96
C GLY A 47 30.76 -17.59 5.93
N THR A 48 30.12 -18.62 5.39
CA THR A 48 30.49 -20.05 5.65
C THR A 48 29.58 -20.97 4.82
N THR A 49 30.19 -21.72 3.92
CA THR A 49 29.58 -22.82 3.17
C THR A 49 29.44 -24.05 4.08
N PHE A 50 28.26 -24.65 4.12
CA PHE A 50 28.02 -25.98 4.70
C PHE A 50 27.60 -26.99 3.61
N PRO A 51 28.06 -28.25 3.70
CA PRO A 51 27.79 -29.28 2.69
C PRO A 51 26.41 -29.93 2.89
N LEU A 52 25.75 -30.23 1.76
CA LEU A 52 24.49 -30.98 1.67
C LEU A 52 24.70 -32.48 1.97
N PRO A 53 23.75 -33.16 2.66
CA PRO A 53 23.73 -34.61 2.79
C PRO A 53 23.12 -35.28 1.54
N PRO A 54 23.60 -36.50 1.19
CA PRO A 54 23.11 -37.23 0.03
C PRO A 54 21.96 -38.17 0.34
N GLY A 55 20.96 -38.22 -0.55
CA GLY A 55 20.23 -39.43 -0.89
C GLY A 55 18.85 -39.63 -0.26
N ALA A 56 17.78 -39.40 -1.03
CA ALA A 56 16.53 -40.14 -0.87
C ALA A 56 15.99 -40.59 -2.25
N SER A 57 15.78 -41.86 -2.37
CA SER A 57 15.43 -42.59 -3.59
C SER A 57 13.95 -42.47 -3.92
N ALA A 58 13.63 -42.34 -5.20
CA ALA A 58 12.28 -42.33 -5.76
C ALA A 58 11.60 -43.73 -5.71
N PRO A 59 10.29 -43.80 -5.45
CA PRO A 59 9.53 -45.03 -5.65
C PRO A 59 8.99 -45.18 -7.09
N GLY A 60 9.04 -46.43 -7.56
CA GLY A 60 8.90 -46.83 -8.91
C GLY A 60 7.51 -46.72 -9.55
N ALA A 61 7.53 -46.54 -10.86
CA ALA A 61 6.41 -46.60 -11.78
C ALA A 61 5.87 -48.03 -11.91
N SER A 62 4.56 -48.19 -11.71
CA SER A 62 3.82 -49.40 -12.01
C SER A 62 3.28 -49.36 -13.45
N GLY A 63 3.61 -50.36 -14.22
CA GLY A 63 3.28 -50.52 -15.64
C GLY A 63 1.82 -50.91 -15.94
N PRO A 64 1.39 -50.80 -17.21
CA PRO A 64 0.01 -51.02 -17.64
C PRO A 64 -0.36 -52.50 -17.76
N GLY A 65 -1.47 -52.87 -17.10
CA GLY A 65 -2.03 -54.20 -17.16
C GLY A 65 -2.68 -54.56 -18.52
N ALA A 66 -2.38 -55.75 -18.99
CA ALA A 66 -2.86 -56.33 -20.22
C ALA A 66 -4.36 -56.71 -20.15
N LEU A 67 -5.08 -56.49 -21.26
CA LEU A 67 -6.47 -56.90 -21.48
C LEU A 67 -6.53 -58.41 -21.85
N PRO A 68 -7.54 -59.17 -21.40
CA PRO A 68 -7.75 -60.57 -21.80
C PRO A 68 -8.44 -60.68 -23.15
N PRO A 69 -8.20 -61.75 -23.90
CA PRO A 69 -8.73 -61.94 -25.25
C PRO A 69 -10.11 -62.60 -25.28
N GLY A 70 -10.94 -62.11 -26.18
CA GLY A 70 -11.88 -62.79 -27.03
C GLY A 70 -13.01 -63.62 -26.41
N ALA A 71 -14.25 -63.12 -26.49
CA ALA A 71 -15.47 -63.92 -26.49
C ALA A 71 -16.08 -63.99 -27.88
N PRO A 72 -16.67 -65.15 -28.28
CA PRO A 72 -17.15 -65.39 -29.67
C PRO A 72 -18.46 -64.63 -29.96
N PRO A 73 -18.78 -64.37 -31.25
CA PRO A 73 -19.98 -63.69 -31.71
C PRO A 73 -21.25 -64.54 -31.55
N GLY A 74 -22.23 -63.98 -30.84
CA GLY A 74 -23.58 -64.55 -30.72
C GLY A 74 -24.45 -64.27 -31.96
N PRO A 75 -25.53 -65.03 -32.20
CA PRO A 75 -26.33 -64.95 -33.39
C PRO A 75 -27.13 -63.64 -33.52
N PRO A 76 -27.51 -63.24 -34.77
CA PRO A 76 -28.25 -62.04 -35.06
C PRO A 76 -29.68 -62.11 -34.50
N GLY A 77 -29.91 -61.29 -33.43
CA GLY A 77 -31.23 -61.14 -32.82
C GLY A 77 -32.11 -60.19 -33.60
N ALA A 78 -33.38 -60.52 -33.76
CA ALA A 78 -34.42 -59.76 -34.42
C ALA A 78 -34.58 -58.33 -33.89
N PRO A 79 -35.02 -57.37 -34.73
CA PRO A 79 -35.18 -55.98 -34.31
C PRO A 79 -36.28 -55.84 -33.23
N ARG A 80 -35.86 -55.52 -31.99
CA ARG A 80 -36.79 -55.19 -30.90
C ARG A 80 -37.20 -53.73 -31.03
N VAL A 81 -38.48 -53.47 -31.27
CA VAL A 81 -39.08 -52.14 -31.20
C VAL A 81 -38.84 -51.57 -29.80
N PRO A 82 -38.21 -50.40 -29.64
CA PRO A 82 -37.95 -49.82 -28.33
C PRO A 82 -39.26 -49.47 -27.66
N GLY A 83 -39.61 -50.19 -26.60
CA GLY A 83 -40.84 -49.99 -25.86
C GLY A 83 -40.87 -48.56 -25.27
N ARG A 84 -42.06 -47.93 -25.35
CA ARG A 84 -42.38 -46.56 -24.90
C ARG A 84 -41.77 -46.19 -23.51
N ARG A 85 -41.57 -47.19 -22.64
CA ARG A 85 -40.91 -47.04 -21.32
C ARG A 85 -39.42 -46.68 -21.41
N ARG A 86 -38.68 -47.14 -22.42
CA ARG A 86 -37.26 -46.83 -22.61
C ARG A 86 -37.06 -45.39 -23.12
N VAL A 87 -37.95 -44.87 -23.92
CA VAL A 87 -37.94 -43.50 -24.42
C VAL A 87 -38.21 -42.52 -23.27
N VAL A 88 -39.17 -42.82 -22.39
CA VAL A 88 -39.46 -42.00 -21.20
C VAL A 88 -38.30 -42.01 -20.21
N ALA A 89 -37.70 -43.16 -19.95
CA ALA A 89 -36.50 -43.27 -19.08
C ALA A 89 -35.32 -42.48 -19.63
N ALA A 90 -35.07 -42.51 -20.94
CA ALA A 90 -34.03 -41.74 -21.60
C ALA A 90 -34.30 -40.22 -21.51
N ALA A 91 -35.54 -39.79 -21.73
CA ALA A 91 -35.96 -38.39 -21.61
C ALA A 91 -35.80 -37.85 -20.18
N VAL A 92 -36.16 -38.64 -19.18
CA VAL A 92 -35.98 -38.26 -17.74
C VAL A 92 -34.51 -38.20 -17.39
N ALA A 93 -33.67 -39.15 -17.81
CA ALA A 93 -32.23 -39.15 -17.59
C ALA A 93 -31.55 -37.90 -18.24
N THR A 94 -31.95 -37.57 -19.47
CA THR A 94 -31.47 -36.37 -20.16
C THR A 94 -31.90 -35.08 -19.42
N GLY A 95 -33.14 -35.01 -18.95
CA GLY A 95 -33.65 -33.89 -18.18
C GLY A 95 -32.90 -33.69 -16.88
N VAL A 96 -32.55 -34.75 -16.14
CA VAL A 96 -31.76 -34.70 -14.91
C VAL A 96 -30.32 -34.23 -15.20
N VAL A 97 -29.68 -34.75 -16.27
CA VAL A 97 -28.32 -34.31 -16.67
C VAL A 97 -28.31 -32.83 -17.05
N VAL A 98 -29.29 -32.34 -17.81
CA VAL A 98 -29.39 -30.90 -18.15
C VAL A 98 -29.62 -30.03 -16.91
N LEU A 99 -30.43 -30.48 -15.96
CA LEU A 99 -30.63 -29.77 -14.70
C LEU A 99 -29.36 -29.72 -13.84
N VAL A 100 -28.65 -30.83 -13.73
CA VAL A 100 -27.40 -30.89 -12.96
C VAL A 100 -26.30 -30.02 -13.62
N VAL A 101 -26.12 -30.15 -14.93
CA VAL A 101 -25.13 -29.34 -15.67
C VAL A 101 -25.53 -27.86 -15.65
N GLY A 102 -26.82 -27.55 -15.87
CA GLY A 102 -27.32 -26.17 -15.75
C GLY A 102 -27.16 -25.60 -14.34
N GLY A 103 -27.41 -26.41 -13.31
CA GLY A 103 -27.18 -26.04 -11.91
C GLY A 103 -25.69 -25.78 -11.61
N MET A 104 -24.78 -26.65 -12.09
CA MET A 104 -23.34 -26.46 -11.95
C MET A 104 -22.87 -25.19 -12.64
N LEU A 105 -23.32 -24.90 -13.86
CA LEU A 105 -22.94 -23.67 -14.57
C LEU A 105 -23.45 -22.40 -13.87
N VAL A 106 -24.63 -22.44 -13.27
CA VAL A 106 -25.16 -21.29 -12.49
C VAL A 106 -24.34 -21.08 -11.20
N VAL A 107 -24.01 -22.15 -10.49
CA VAL A 107 -23.16 -22.08 -9.29
C VAL A 107 -21.77 -21.57 -9.65
N ASP A 108 -21.17 -22.11 -10.72
CA ASP A 108 -19.85 -21.68 -11.19
C ASP A 108 -19.85 -20.19 -11.61
N ALA A 109 -20.89 -19.75 -12.33
CA ALA A 109 -21.03 -18.35 -12.70
C ALA A 109 -21.24 -17.42 -11.48
N ALA A 110 -21.95 -17.88 -10.45
CA ALA A 110 -22.16 -17.12 -9.21
C ALA A 110 -20.86 -17.03 -8.42
N THR A 111 -20.17 -18.15 -8.20
CA THR A 111 -18.88 -18.18 -7.47
C THR A 111 -17.80 -17.36 -8.19
N SER A 112 -17.77 -17.39 -9.52
CA SER A 112 -16.84 -16.57 -10.31
C SER A 112 -17.16 -15.07 -10.22
N ARG A 113 -18.44 -14.69 -10.08
CA ARG A 113 -18.83 -13.29 -9.87
C ARG A 113 -18.41 -12.82 -8.49
N ASP A 114 -18.74 -13.59 -7.44
CA ASP A 114 -18.38 -13.28 -6.07
C ASP A 114 -16.85 -13.17 -5.89
N ALA A 115 -16.08 -14.04 -6.57
CA ALA A 115 -14.62 -13.97 -6.57
C ALA A 115 -14.10 -12.68 -7.24
N ARG A 116 -14.72 -12.26 -8.37
CA ARG A 116 -14.35 -11.00 -9.03
C ARG A 116 -14.67 -9.78 -8.17
N GLU A 117 -15.86 -9.74 -7.55
CA GLU A 117 -16.26 -8.65 -6.67
C GLU A 117 -15.32 -8.53 -5.46
N ARG A 118 -14.86 -9.66 -4.89
CA ARG A 118 -13.84 -9.65 -3.83
C ARG A 118 -12.52 -9.09 -4.30
N LEU A 119 -12.01 -9.54 -5.46
CA LEU A 119 -10.76 -9.03 -6.02
C LEU A 119 -10.83 -7.54 -6.39
N GLU A 120 -12.00 -7.02 -6.79
CA GLU A 120 -12.17 -5.59 -7.10
C GLU A 120 -12.07 -4.69 -5.86
N THR A 121 -12.30 -5.26 -4.67
CA THR A 121 -12.24 -4.54 -3.38
C THR A 121 -11.05 -4.92 -2.51
N ALA A 122 -10.37 -6.02 -2.82
CA ALA A 122 -9.20 -6.46 -2.07
C ALA A 122 -7.97 -5.62 -2.42
N ARG A 123 -7.14 -5.40 -1.41
CA ARG A 123 -5.90 -4.62 -1.55
C ARG A 123 -4.94 -5.31 -2.51
N GLY A 124 -4.38 -4.58 -3.45
CA GLY A 124 -3.36 -5.10 -4.36
C GLY A 124 -3.85 -6.19 -5.30
N ALA A 125 -5.16 -6.46 -5.34
CA ALA A 125 -5.71 -7.48 -6.21
C ALA A 125 -5.93 -6.96 -7.63
N VAL A 126 -5.72 -7.85 -8.60
CA VAL A 126 -5.93 -7.60 -10.02
C VAL A 126 -6.72 -8.74 -10.64
N ARG A 127 -7.35 -8.50 -11.79
CA ARG A 127 -7.98 -9.57 -12.59
C ARG A 127 -6.92 -10.56 -13.05
N ALA A 128 -7.35 -11.78 -13.40
CA ALA A 128 -6.44 -12.84 -13.82
C ALA A 128 -5.49 -12.40 -14.95
N LEU A 129 -4.19 -12.62 -14.72
CA LEU A 129 -3.11 -12.34 -15.65
C LEU A 129 -2.43 -13.66 -16.04
N ASP A 130 -3.06 -14.41 -16.94
CA ASP A 130 -2.55 -15.73 -17.39
C ASP A 130 -1.25 -15.61 -18.22
N THR A 131 -0.98 -14.45 -18.76
CA THR A 131 0.23 -14.10 -19.53
C THR A 131 0.78 -12.77 -19.06
N ALA A 132 2.02 -12.47 -19.44
CA ALA A 132 2.59 -11.15 -19.19
C ALA A 132 1.67 -10.04 -19.72
N PRO A 133 1.34 -9.03 -18.88
CA PRO A 133 0.39 -8.01 -19.26
C PRO A 133 0.97 -7.09 -20.33
N THR A 134 0.13 -6.67 -21.27
CA THR A 134 0.46 -5.73 -22.33
C THR A 134 -0.32 -4.43 -22.16
N GLU A 135 0.23 -3.33 -22.67
CA GLU A 135 -0.46 -2.05 -22.63
C GLU A 135 -1.71 -2.09 -23.53
N GLN A 136 -2.88 -1.88 -22.92
CA GLN A 136 -4.17 -1.87 -23.60
C GLN A 136 -4.52 -0.47 -24.10
N TRP A 137 -4.29 0.52 -23.26
CA TRP A 137 -4.45 1.94 -23.58
C TRP A 137 -3.50 2.80 -22.73
N ARG A 138 -3.29 4.06 -23.16
CA ARG A 138 -2.52 5.08 -22.43
C ARG A 138 -3.20 6.43 -22.57
N ALA A 139 -3.25 7.19 -21.47
CA ALA A 139 -3.80 8.54 -21.44
C ALA A 139 -2.91 9.49 -20.61
N PRO A 140 -2.90 10.79 -20.88
CA PRO A 140 -2.30 11.79 -20.00
C PRO A 140 -3.02 11.80 -18.64
N ALA A 141 -2.26 11.84 -17.55
CA ALA A 141 -2.79 11.97 -16.20
C ALA A 141 -1.69 12.52 -15.28
N ALA A 142 -1.88 13.72 -14.78
CA ALA A 142 -0.95 14.35 -13.84
C ALA A 142 -1.18 13.79 -12.42
N ALA A 143 -0.17 13.19 -11.83
CA ALA A 143 -0.25 12.62 -10.47
C ALA A 143 -0.11 13.69 -9.37
N ASP A 144 0.48 14.82 -9.69
CA ASP A 144 0.87 15.88 -8.74
C ASP A 144 -0.30 16.73 -8.22
N ARG A 145 -1.50 16.60 -8.83
CA ARG A 145 -2.68 17.40 -8.49
C ARG A 145 -3.83 16.63 -7.85
N GLY A 146 -3.51 15.54 -7.21
CA GLY A 146 -4.50 14.66 -6.63
C GLY A 146 -5.19 13.75 -7.66
N THR A 147 -5.75 12.70 -7.16
CA THR A 147 -6.42 11.68 -7.95
C THR A 147 -7.60 11.14 -7.16
N ALA A 148 -8.68 10.81 -7.84
CA ALA A 148 -9.81 10.10 -7.25
C ALA A 148 -10.19 8.89 -8.10
N PHE A 149 -10.69 7.87 -7.44
CA PHE A 149 -11.30 6.73 -8.10
C PHE A 149 -12.80 6.72 -7.82
N LEU A 150 -13.58 6.75 -8.90
CA LEU A 150 -15.00 6.45 -8.88
C LEU A 150 -15.22 5.02 -9.41
N PRO A 151 -16.38 4.39 -9.21
CA PRO A 151 -16.63 3.08 -9.79
C PRO A 151 -16.37 3.05 -11.31
N GLY A 152 -15.33 2.34 -11.74
CA GLY A 152 -14.91 2.22 -13.15
C GLY A 152 -14.23 3.45 -13.76
N LEU A 153 -13.95 4.51 -13.00
CA LEU A 153 -13.37 5.75 -13.50
C LEU A 153 -12.13 6.16 -12.68
N LEU A 154 -11.14 6.71 -13.37
CA LEU A 154 -10.03 7.48 -12.83
C LEU A 154 -10.31 8.95 -13.05
N VAL A 155 -10.28 9.78 -12.01
CA VAL A 155 -10.40 11.23 -12.12
C VAL A 155 -9.06 11.88 -11.82
N THR A 156 -8.60 12.74 -12.70
CA THR A 156 -7.36 13.52 -12.60
C THR A 156 -7.63 14.99 -12.95
N VAL A 157 -6.64 15.85 -12.79
CA VAL A 157 -6.73 17.28 -13.14
C VAL A 157 -5.87 17.57 -14.37
N ASP A 158 -6.46 18.26 -15.36
CA ASP A 158 -5.78 18.76 -16.55
C ASP A 158 -6.04 20.28 -16.67
N GLY A 159 -5.02 21.08 -16.36
CA GLY A 159 -5.18 22.54 -16.27
C GLY A 159 -6.14 22.96 -15.14
N ASP A 160 -7.27 23.54 -15.50
CA ASP A 160 -8.35 23.98 -14.61
C ASP A 160 -9.59 23.07 -14.64
N GLU A 161 -9.46 21.87 -15.24
CA GLU A 161 -10.55 20.93 -15.45
C GLU A 161 -10.29 19.60 -14.74
N ALA A 162 -11.33 19.03 -14.12
CA ALA A 162 -11.34 17.64 -13.72
C ALA A 162 -11.71 16.77 -14.93
N VAL A 163 -10.91 15.72 -15.18
CA VAL A 163 -11.08 14.79 -16.30
C VAL A 163 -11.26 13.39 -15.75
N ALA A 164 -12.33 12.72 -16.16
CA ALA A 164 -12.54 11.32 -15.85
C ALA A 164 -12.22 10.44 -17.05
N LEU A 165 -11.40 9.43 -16.81
CA LEU A 165 -11.05 8.39 -17.78
C LEU A 165 -11.75 7.10 -17.40
N ASP A 166 -12.37 6.44 -18.36
CA ASP A 166 -12.91 5.08 -18.17
C ASP A 166 -11.74 4.09 -17.99
N LEU A 167 -11.76 3.35 -16.91
CA LEU A 167 -10.65 2.46 -16.55
C LEU A 167 -10.50 1.25 -17.49
N ASP A 168 -11.53 0.85 -18.23
CA ASP A 168 -11.45 -0.27 -19.16
C ASP A 168 -11.01 0.16 -20.58
N THR A 169 -11.32 1.40 -21.00
CA THR A 169 -11.06 1.84 -22.38
C THR A 169 -10.03 2.97 -22.48
N GLY A 170 -9.78 3.71 -21.40
CA GLY A 170 -8.97 4.93 -21.40
C GLY A 170 -9.65 6.15 -22.04
N ASP A 171 -10.89 5.99 -22.50
CA ASP A 171 -11.64 7.08 -23.11
C ASP A 171 -12.03 8.12 -22.05
N GLU A 172 -12.06 9.40 -22.46
CA GLU A 172 -12.59 10.47 -21.64
C GLU A 172 -14.10 10.29 -21.46
N ALA A 173 -14.54 9.97 -20.23
CA ALA A 173 -15.94 9.84 -19.89
C ALA A 173 -16.62 11.21 -19.73
N TRP A 174 -15.93 12.16 -19.13
CA TRP A 174 -16.38 13.55 -18.97
C TRP A 174 -15.21 14.47 -18.60
N ARG A 175 -15.42 15.80 -18.81
CA ARG A 175 -14.50 16.88 -18.48
C ARG A 175 -15.29 18.06 -17.92
N VAL A 176 -14.86 18.63 -16.79
CA VAL A 176 -15.62 19.67 -16.08
C VAL A 176 -14.66 20.72 -15.49
N PRO A 177 -14.88 22.02 -15.74
CA PRO A 177 -14.12 23.10 -15.11
C PRO A 177 -14.30 23.09 -13.59
N VAL A 178 -13.19 23.18 -12.83
CA VAL A 178 -13.19 23.13 -11.35
C VAL A 178 -12.67 24.43 -10.72
N GLY A 179 -12.36 25.43 -11.52
CA GLY A 179 -12.25 26.81 -11.06
C GLY A 179 -10.85 27.32 -10.75
N GLY A 180 -9.80 26.74 -11.31
CA GLY A 180 -8.45 27.30 -11.21
C GLY A 180 -7.33 26.33 -11.57
N ASP A 181 -6.19 26.89 -11.99
CA ASP A 181 -5.03 26.15 -12.49
C ASP A 181 -4.31 25.30 -11.41
N GLU A 182 -4.58 25.57 -10.12
CA GLU A 182 -4.00 24.84 -8.98
C GLU A 182 -5.06 23.95 -8.30
N ALA A 183 -6.02 23.41 -9.05
CA ALA A 183 -7.04 22.54 -8.50
C ALA A 183 -6.44 21.19 -8.06
N VAL A 184 -6.90 20.70 -6.91
CA VAL A 184 -6.63 19.36 -6.39
C VAL A 184 -7.95 18.61 -6.32
N CYS A 185 -8.03 17.42 -6.91
CA CYS A 185 -9.22 16.60 -6.93
C CYS A 185 -8.98 15.25 -6.25
N GLY A 186 -9.89 14.89 -5.32
CA GLY A 186 -9.87 13.61 -4.64
C GLY A 186 -8.89 13.53 -3.49
N SER A 187 -9.05 12.48 -2.72
CA SER A 187 -8.35 12.19 -1.47
C SER A 187 -7.35 11.04 -1.58
N TRP A 188 -7.18 10.45 -2.77
CA TRP A 188 -6.27 9.33 -2.94
C TRP A 188 -4.81 9.77 -2.95
N SER A 189 -3.97 8.97 -2.29
CA SER A 189 -2.51 9.13 -2.24
C SER A 189 -1.83 7.93 -2.91
N PRO A 190 -0.73 8.12 -3.67
CA PRO A 190 0.06 7.03 -4.25
C PRO A 190 0.58 6.01 -3.21
N TRP A 191 0.65 6.41 -1.95
CA TRP A 191 1.05 5.56 -0.83
C TRP A 191 -0.09 4.68 -0.30
N GLU A 192 -1.35 5.01 -0.63
CA GLU A 192 -2.48 4.14 -0.35
C GLU A 192 -2.44 2.94 -1.29
N ARG A 193 -2.13 1.79 -0.74
CA ARG A 193 -2.11 0.51 -1.48
C ARG A 193 -3.50 0.01 -1.88
N SER A 194 -4.55 0.73 -1.52
CA SER A 194 -5.95 0.38 -1.76
C SER A 194 -6.69 1.62 -2.25
N ALA A 195 -7.10 1.63 -3.50
CA ALA A 195 -7.97 2.67 -4.04
C ALA A 195 -9.43 2.33 -3.73
N VAL A 196 -9.94 2.82 -2.60
CA VAL A 196 -11.38 2.71 -2.28
C VAL A 196 -12.14 3.67 -3.21
N PRO A 197 -13.06 3.20 -4.05
CA PRO A 197 -13.79 4.07 -4.95
C PRO A 197 -14.78 4.95 -4.19
N SER A 198 -14.67 6.27 -4.39
CA SER A 198 -15.58 7.27 -3.86
C SER A 198 -16.90 7.31 -4.65
N ARG A 199 -17.95 7.85 -4.05
CA ARG A 199 -19.21 8.11 -4.76
C ARG A 199 -19.23 9.46 -5.46
N THR A 200 -18.45 10.39 -4.97
CA THR A 200 -18.31 11.76 -5.46
C THR A 200 -16.86 12.17 -5.41
N VAL A 201 -16.48 13.09 -6.26
CA VAL A 201 -15.14 13.70 -6.24
C VAL A 201 -15.26 15.12 -5.73
N VAL A 202 -14.46 15.48 -4.77
CA VAL A 202 -14.28 16.84 -4.30
C VAL A 202 -13.06 17.43 -4.98
N CYS A 203 -13.23 18.55 -5.65
CA CYS A 203 -12.15 19.35 -6.21
C CYS A 203 -12.05 20.68 -5.48
N VAL A 204 -10.86 21.08 -5.10
CA VAL A 204 -10.59 22.34 -4.40
C VAL A 204 -9.56 23.12 -5.20
N ALA A 205 -9.87 24.36 -5.53
CA ALA A 205 -8.99 25.24 -6.31
C ALA A 205 -8.80 26.57 -5.60
N GLY A 206 -7.56 27.04 -5.45
CA GLY A 206 -7.25 28.34 -4.85
C GLY A 206 -6.26 28.30 -3.71
N SER A 207 -6.25 29.34 -2.89
CA SER A 207 -5.27 29.50 -1.80
C SER A 207 -5.47 28.47 -0.69
N GLY A 208 -4.38 27.99 -0.11
CA GLY A 208 -4.41 27.07 1.05
C GLY A 208 -4.76 25.62 0.70
N VAL A 209 -4.87 25.30 -0.58
CA VAL A 209 -5.09 23.92 -1.05
C VAL A 209 -3.76 23.18 -1.06
N THR A 210 -3.77 21.97 -0.56
CA THR A 210 -2.60 21.09 -0.54
C THR A 210 -2.94 19.77 -1.21
N PRO A 211 -2.01 19.17 -1.98
CA PRO A 211 -2.13 17.77 -2.35
C PRO A 211 -2.15 16.91 -1.08
N SER A 212 -2.88 15.81 -1.09
CA SER A 212 -3.08 14.92 0.06
C SER A 212 -1.88 14.01 0.40
N TRP A 213 -0.64 14.33 0.00
CA TRP A 213 0.54 13.53 0.31
C TRP A 213 1.63 14.31 1.05
N TYR A 214 2.39 13.59 1.89
CA TYR A 214 3.44 14.14 2.75
C TYR A 214 4.67 14.70 2.03
N ASP A 215 4.83 14.46 0.72
CA ASP A 215 6.11 14.65 0.01
C ASP A 215 6.25 16.01 -0.69
N VAL A 216 5.46 17.00 -0.27
CA VAL A 216 5.63 18.37 -0.75
C VAL A 216 6.68 19.06 0.12
N SER A 217 7.91 19.16 -0.37
CA SER A 217 8.97 19.94 0.26
C SER A 217 9.16 21.26 -0.51
N PRO A 218 9.02 22.42 0.10
CA PRO A 218 8.60 22.69 1.47
C PRO A 218 7.10 22.44 1.68
N PRO A 219 6.65 22.10 2.90
CA PRO A 219 5.24 21.91 3.18
C PRO A 219 4.46 23.19 2.85
N PRO A 220 3.23 23.05 2.33
CA PRO A 220 2.43 24.18 1.96
C PRO A 220 2.12 25.03 3.20
N ARG A 221 2.41 26.32 3.13
CA ARG A 221 2.07 27.25 4.21
C ARG A 221 0.62 27.67 4.06
N PRO A 222 -0.14 27.70 5.17
CA PRO A 222 -1.49 28.23 5.17
C PRO A 222 -1.51 29.66 4.61
N ARG A 223 -2.39 29.93 3.66
CA ARG A 223 -2.53 31.26 3.04
C ARG A 223 -3.93 31.81 3.29
N GLU A 224 -4.01 33.12 3.51
CA GLU A 224 -5.29 33.80 3.51
C GLU A 224 -5.84 33.90 2.08
N GLY A 225 -7.14 33.70 1.94
CA GLY A 225 -7.80 33.81 0.65
C GLY A 225 -9.12 33.03 0.60
N THR A 226 -9.50 32.68 -0.60
CA THR A 226 -10.68 31.87 -0.88
C THR A 226 -10.32 30.70 -1.78
N ALA A 227 -10.93 29.57 -1.53
CA ALA A 227 -10.87 28.39 -2.39
C ALA A 227 -12.26 28.10 -2.96
N THR A 228 -12.31 27.71 -4.24
CA THR A 228 -13.52 27.18 -4.87
C THR A 228 -13.58 25.70 -4.61
N VAL A 229 -14.66 25.23 -3.99
CA VAL A 229 -14.94 23.81 -3.75
C VAL A 229 -16.01 23.38 -4.73
N THR A 230 -15.70 22.38 -5.55
CA THR A 230 -16.62 21.80 -6.54
C THR A 230 -16.78 20.31 -6.26
N VAL A 231 -18.01 19.84 -6.16
CA VAL A 231 -18.32 18.41 -5.93
C VAL A 231 -18.97 17.84 -7.17
N LEU A 232 -18.43 16.75 -7.68
CA LEU A 232 -18.84 16.06 -8.90
C LEU A 232 -19.37 14.67 -8.60
N ASP A 233 -20.45 14.25 -9.27
CA ASP A 233 -20.89 12.85 -9.24
C ASP A 233 -20.14 12.00 -10.30
N ALA A 234 -20.38 10.68 -10.30
CA ALA A 234 -19.76 9.76 -11.25
C ALA A 234 -20.08 10.05 -12.74
N ARG A 235 -21.01 10.97 -13.03
CA ARG A 235 -21.35 11.40 -14.40
C ARG A 235 -20.79 12.77 -14.75
N GLY A 236 -19.91 13.31 -13.90
CA GLY A 236 -19.36 14.66 -14.08
C GLY A 236 -20.37 15.80 -13.81
N ARG A 237 -21.53 15.52 -13.20
CA ARG A 237 -22.45 16.60 -12.87
C ARG A 237 -22.02 17.28 -11.60
N VAL A 238 -21.99 18.62 -11.61
CA VAL A 238 -21.76 19.42 -10.41
C VAL A 238 -22.96 19.24 -9.47
N VAL A 239 -22.75 18.57 -8.35
CA VAL A 239 -23.78 18.37 -7.29
C VAL A 239 -23.70 19.43 -6.21
N GLY A 240 -22.58 20.15 -6.12
CA GLY A 240 -22.39 21.29 -5.24
C GLY A 240 -21.20 22.14 -5.65
N GLN A 241 -21.32 23.46 -5.48
CA GLN A 241 -20.22 24.39 -5.67
C GLN A 241 -20.33 25.55 -4.68
N ARG A 242 -19.23 25.90 -4.01
CA ARG A 242 -19.17 27.02 -3.05
C ARG A 242 -17.78 27.65 -2.97
N GLN A 243 -17.74 28.83 -2.38
CA GLN A 243 -16.50 29.44 -1.94
C GLN A 243 -16.25 29.08 -0.46
N ALA A 244 -15.03 28.64 -0.15
CA ALA A 244 -14.55 28.42 1.21
C ALA A 244 -13.50 29.49 1.56
N GLN A 245 -13.62 30.11 2.73
CA GLN A 245 -12.60 31.01 3.25
C GLN A 245 -11.45 30.15 3.78
N THR A 246 -10.21 30.43 3.38
CA THR A 246 -9.06 29.70 3.88
C THR A 246 -8.58 30.24 5.24
N ALA A 247 -8.62 31.56 5.45
CA ALA A 247 -8.28 32.20 6.73
C ALA A 247 -7.03 31.62 7.44
N GLY A 248 -6.01 31.23 6.65
CA GLY A 248 -4.81 30.59 7.18
C GLY A 248 -4.97 29.08 7.48
N ALA A 249 -6.03 28.44 7.00
CA ALA A 249 -6.23 26.99 7.11
C ALA A 249 -5.64 26.24 5.91
N LEU A 250 -5.28 24.98 6.13
CA LEU A 250 -5.07 23.97 5.07
C LEU A 250 -6.43 23.35 4.71
N LEU A 251 -6.64 23.10 3.43
CA LEU A 251 -7.84 22.47 2.89
C LEU A 251 -7.45 21.29 2.02
N VAL A 252 -8.04 20.11 2.27
CA VAL A 252 -7.89 18.93 1.43
C VAL A 252 -9.24 18.28 1.17
N PRO A 253 -9.47 17.67 -0.01
CA PRO A 253 -10.58 16.75 -0.19
C PRO A 253 -10.55 15.66 0.89
N GLY A 254 -11.70 15.26 1.40
CA GLY A 254 -11.81 14.29 2.49
C GLY A 254 -12.83 13.19 2.21
N PRO A 255 -13.01 12.28 3.17
CA PRO A 255 -13.86 11.10 3.00
C PRO A 255 -15.32 11.45 2.73
N ASP A 256 -16.00 10.54 2.00
CA ASP A 256 -17.44 10.62 1.72
C ASP A 256 -17.90 11.97 1.14
N GLY A 257 -17.15 12.56 0.21
CA GLY A 257 -17.47 13.87 -0.35
C GLY A 257 -17.33 15.01 0.67
N GLY A 258 -16.45 14.83 1.64
CA GLY A 258 -16.10 15.82 2.65
C GLY A 258 -15.01 16.78 2.19
N LEU A 259 -14.86 17.88 2.94
CA LEU A 259 -13.72 18.79 2.89
C LEU A 259 -13.12 18.83 4.28
N VAL A 260 -11.86 18.47 4.43
CA VAL A 260 -11.14 18.60 5.68
C VAL A 260 -10.43 19.94 5.73
N ARG A 261 -10.56 20.58 6.86
CA ARG A 261 -9.93 21.85 7.17
C ARG A 261 -9.12 21.73 8.46
N ALA A 262 -7.86 22.16 8.45
CA ALA A 262 -7.05 22.28 9.65
C ALA A 262 -6.50 23.70 9.78
N GLU A 263 -6.65 24.31 10.96
CA GLU A 263 -6.23 25.67 11.21
C GLU A 263 -5.67 25.83 12.63
N ARG A 264 -4.64 26.67 12.78
CA ARG A 264 -4.11 27.03 14.09
C ARG A 264 -4.99 28.11 14.74
N MET A 265 -5.28 27.93 16.04
CA MET A 265 -6.11 28.85 16.83
C MET A 265 -5.34 30.05 17.29
N GLY A 266 -6.02 31.20 17.46
CA GLY A 266 -5.44 32.45 17.96
C GLY A 266 -4.60 33.21 16.93
N GLU A 267 -3.96 34.27 17.37
CA GLU A 267 -3.12 35.12 16.51
C GLU A 267 -1.72 34.52 16.34
N PRO A 268 -1.09 34.63 15.14
CA PRO A 268 0.29 34.21 14.93
C PRO A 268 1.24 34.84 15.97
N GLY A 269 2.08 33.99 16.59
CA GLY A 269 3.03 34.43 17.62
C GLY A 269 2.49 34.46 19.04
N GLU A 270 1.21 34.16 19.27
CA GLU A 270 0.64 33.97 20.61
C GLU A 270 0.54 32.48 20.94
N PRO A 271 1.53 31.87 21.62
CA PRO A 271 1.51 30.45 21.93
C PRO A 271 0.42 30.10 22.93
N SER A 272 -0.30 29.02 22.73
CA SER A 272 -1.31 28.46 23.64
C SER A 272 -0.74 27.44 24.63
N GLY A 273 0.46 26.93 24.37
CA GLY A 273 1.09 25.88 25.16
C GLY A 273 2.42 26.28 25.83
N ALA A 274 2.91 25.39 26.69
CA ALA A 274 4.26 25.52 27.24
C ALA A 274 5.30 25.28 26.14
N PRO A 275 6.46 25.98 26.20
CA PRO A 275 7.54 25.74 25.25
C PRO A 275 8.02 24.29 25.30
N VAL A 276 8.20 23.69 24.13
CA VAL A 276 8.66 22.31 23.93
C VAL A 276 10.11 22.36 23.49
N ALA A 277 10.97 21.52 24.07
CA ALA A 277 12.36 21.40 23.63
C ALA A 277 12.41 20.67 22.29
N VAL A 278 12.99 21.30 21.27
CA VAL A 278 13.23 20.69 19.96
C VAL A 278 14.70 20.32 19.88
N ASP A 279 15.00 19.07 19.52
CA ASP A 279 16.34 18.60 19.21
C ASP A 279 16.53 18.58 17.68
N PRO A 280 17.17 19.59 17.07
CA PRO A 280 17.39 19.64 15.63
C PRO A 280 18.60 18.77 15.21
N GLY A 281 18.65 17.50 15.64
CA GLY A 281 19.75 16.61 15.33
C GLY A 281 20.99 16.82 16.23
N ALA A 282 21.67 15.75 16.56
CA ALA A 282 22.73 15.61 17.58
C ALA A 282 23.67 16.83 17.76
N GLY A 283 23.28 17.83 18.53
CA GLY A 283 24.21 18.88 18.95
C GLY A 283 23.65 20.13 19.59
N GLU A 284 22.52 20.66 19.25
CA GLU A 284 22.00 21.87 19.87
C GLU A 284 20.49 21.71 20.13
N SER A 285 20.12 21.61 21.42
CA SER A 285 18.72 21.74 21.80
C SER A 285 18.27 23.19 21.57
N VAL A 286 17.30 23.39 20.70
CA VAL A 286 16.63 24.68 20.56
C VAL A 286 15.73 24.87 21.78
N ASP A 287 15.99 25.90 22.56
CA ASP A 287 15.17 26.26 23.74
C ASP A 287 13.71 26.45 23.29
N GLY A 288 12.86 25.63 23.81
CA GLY A 288 11.41 25.62 23.83
C GLY A 288 10.67 26.30 22.67
N VAL A 289 10.20 25.50 21.71
CA VAL A 289 9.24 25.97 20.72
C VAL A 289 7.85 26.01 21.36
N ALA A 290 7.24 27.19 21.33
CA ALA A 290 5.86 27.37 21.73
C ALA A 290 4.99 27.52 20.49
N GLY A 291 3.90 26.75 20.41
CA GLY A 291 2.98 26.77 19.28
C GLY A 291 1.53 26.96 19.70
N ARG A 292 0.64 26.85 18.72
CA ARG A 292 -0.78 27.11 18.88
C ARG A 292 -1.58 25.83 18.74
N ASP A 293 -2.70 25.70 19.44
CA ASP A 293 -3.66 24.64 19.28
C ASP A 293 -4.18 24.59 17.82
N VAL A 294 -4.63 23.43 17.39
CA VAL A 294 -5.17 23.21 16.05
C VAL A 294 -6.64 22.81 16.13
N VAL A 295 -7.44 23.36 15.24
CA VAL A 295 -8.81 22.89 15.01
C VAL A 295 -8.87 22.14 13.69
N VAL A 296 -9.37 20.91 13.75
CA VAL A 296 -9.67 20.08 12.58
C VAL A 296 -11.18 20.00 12.40
N THR A 297 -11.64 20.23 11.19
CA THR A 297 -13.07 20.20 10.86
C THR A 297 -13.28 19.39 9.59
N LEU A 298 -14.20 18.44 9.61
CA LEU A 298 -14.75 17.84 8.41
C LEU A 298 -16.08 18.49 8.09
N GLU A 299 -16.18 19.06 6.90
CA GLU A 299 -17.38 19.68 6.36
C GLU A 299 -17.96 18.83 5.23
N ASP A 300 -19.26 18.85 5.02
CA ASP A 300 -19.85 18.46 3.75
C ASP A 300 -19.37 19.42 2.65
N ALA A 301 -18.67 18.91 1.66
CA ALA A 301 -18.00 19.77 0.68
C ALA A 301 -19.00 20.59 -0.16
N ALA A 302 -20.18 20.05 -0.45
CA ALA A 302 -21.19 20.71 -1.27
C ALA A 302 -21.89 21.85 -0.53
N THR A 303 -22.19 21.67 0.76
CA THR A 303 -23.03 22.58 1.56
C THR A 303 -22.25 23.44 2.54
N GLY A 304 -21.06 23.01 2.97
CA GLY A 304 -20.28 23.60 4.05
C GLY A 304 -20.80 23.27 5.46
N ALA A 305 -21.76 22.35 5.57
CA ALA A 305 -22.24 21.91 6.87
C ALA A 305 -21.17 21.11 7.60
N VAL A 306 -20.87 21.50 8.83
CA VAL A 306 -19.89 20.80 9.69
C VAL A 306 -20.47 19.44 10.06
N ARG A 307 -19.73 18.37 9.72
CA ARG A 307 -20.02 17.00 10.15
C ARG A 307 -19.45 16.74 11.53
N TRP A 308 -18.17 17.10 11.73
CA TRP A 308 -17.52 17.09 13.04
C TRP A 308 -16.43 18.14 13.14
N ARG A 309 -16.05 18.47 14.37
CA ARG A 309 -14.96 19.40 14.71
C ARG A 309 -14.20 18.85 15.92
N ARG A 310 -12.87 18.91 15.88
CA ARG A 310 -11.97 18.51 16.95
C ARG A 310 -10.96 19.60 17.23
N GLU A 311 -10.66 19.81 18.50
CA GLU A 311 -9.62 20.72 18.96
C GLU A 311 -8.47 19.90 19.49
N LEU A 312 -7.27 20.16 18.98
CA LEU A 312 -6.04 19.48 19.32
C LEU A 312 -5.16 20.46 20.07
N PRO A 313 -4.91 20.24 21.38
CA PRO A 313 -4.00 21.07 22.14
C PRO A 313 -2.57 20.91 21.61
N PHE A 314 -1.78 21.98 21.69
CA PHE A 314 -0.35 21.94 21.42
C PHE A 314 0.34 21.01 22.42
N GLN A 315 1.12 20.05 21.95
CA GLN A 315 1.78 19.01 22.75
C GLN A 315 3.28 19.00 22.49
N ASP A 316 4.01 18.29 23.36
CA ASP A 316 5.44 18.03 23.19
C ASP A 316 5.68 16.95 22.13
N VAL A 317 5.71 17.38 20.86
CA VAL A 317 6.04 16.55 19.70
C VAL A 317 7.18 17.23 18.92
N PRO A 318 8.41 17.22 19.47
CA PRO A 318 9.49 18.09 19.03
C PRO A 318 9.96 17.84 17.60
N TRP A 319 9.97 16.59 17.14
CA TRP A 319 10.43 16.24 15.77
C TRP A 319 9.52 16.81 14.67
N SER A 320 8.28 17.12 14.98
CA SER A 320 7.33 17.66 14.01
C SER A 320 7.51 19.16 13.74
N CYS A 321 8.34 19.85 14.52
CA CYS A 321 8.58 21.30 14.39
C CYS A 321 9.71 21.65 13.41
N THR A 322 10.50 20.68 12.97
CA THR A 322 11.61 20.93 12.05
C THR A 322 11.20 20.65 10.60
N SER A 323 11.68 21.45 9.67
CA SER A 323 11.57 21.22 8.23
C SER A 323 12.94 21.42 7.58
N TRP A 324 13.23 20.61 6.55
CA TRP A 324 14.45 20.78 5.77
C TRP A 324 14.27 21.95 4.80
N ASP A 325 15.12 22.96 4.91
CA ASP A 325 15.20 24.04 3.95
C ASP A 325 16.20 23.68 2.85
N ALA A 326 15.68 23.43 1.65
CA ALA A 326 16.49 23.07 0.49
C ALA A 326 17.41 24.20 0.00
N GLU A 327 17.08 25.48 0.30
CA GLU A 327 17.88 26.64 -0.13
C GLU A 327 19.12 26.82 0.76
N THR A 328 18.95 26.62 2.05
CA THR A 328 20.05 26.75 3.03
C THR A 328 20.77 25.44 3.31
N GLY A 329 20.18 24.31 2.94
CA GLY A 329 20.69 22.97 3.24
C GLY A 329 20.70 22.65 4.73
N GLY A 330 19.82 23.27 5.52
CA GLY A 330 19.71 23.14 6.96
C GLY A 330 18.29 22.84 7.45
N GLU A 331 18.20 22.43 8.71
CA GLU A 331 16.90 22.31 9.38
C GLU A 331 16.46 23.68 9.90
N GLU A 332 15.22 24.07 9.59
CA GLU A 332 14.57 25.26 10.11
C GLU A 332 13.43 24.85 11.05
N VAL A 333 13.31 25.51 12.19
CA VAL A 333 12.18 25.35 13.12
C VAL A 333 11.01 26.20 12.66
N ASP A 334 9.90 25.56 12.28
CA ASP A 334 8.66 26.21 11.88
C ASP A 334 7.52 25.88 12.88
N PRO A 335 7.23 26.77 13.86
CA PRO A 335 6.15 26.56 14.83
C PRO A 335 4.75 26.52 14.18
N GLU A 336 4.61 27.08 12.98
CA GLU A 336 3.35 27.11 12.24
C GLU A 336 3.19 25.90 11.30
N ARG A 337 4.20 25.03 11.20
CA ARG A 337 4.15 23.84 10.38
C ARG A 337 2.92 23.02 10.70
N LEU A 338 2.14 22.73 9.67
CA LEU A 338 0.94 21.91 9.72
C LEU A 338 0.89 21.04 8.47
N LEU A 339 0.60 19.76 8.66
CA LEU A 339 0.39 18.77 7.62
C LEU A 339 -1.03 18.23 7.74
N LEU A 340 -1.68 18.04 6.62
CA LEU A 340 -3.04 17.52 6.58
C LEU A 340 -3.14 16.53 5.43
N VAL A 341 -3.45 15.30 5.77
CA VAL A 341 -3.71 14.22 4.81
C VAL A 341 -5.10 13.66 5.07
N ALA A 342 -5.88 13.48 4.04
CA ALA A 342 -7.16 12.83 4.17
C ALA A 342 -7.34 11.82 3.02
N THR A 343 -7.86 10.66 3.37
CA THR A 343 -8.22 9.58 2.47
C THR A 343 -9.68 9.21 2.66
N GLU A 344 -10.19 8.22 1.96
CA GLU A 344 -11.57 7.75 2.18
C GLU A 344 -11.75 7.05 3.55
N THR A 345 -10.65 6.64 4.20
CA THR A 345 -10.70 5.86 5.44
C THR A 345 -10.11 6.59 6.64
N LEU A 346 -9.31 7.64 6.42
CA LEU A 346 -8.50 8.26 7.47
C LEU A 346 -8.35 9.76 7.24
N VAL A 347 -8.28 10.52 8.32
CA VAL A 347 -7.86 11.93 8.35
C VAL A 347 -6.69 12.06 9.31
N ASP A 348 -5.50 12.36 8.79
CA ASP A 348 -4.28 12.57 9.56
C ASP A 348 -3.91 14.04 9.62
N VAL A 349 -3.61 14.50 10.80
CA VAL A 349 -3.12 15.85 11.08
C VAL A 349 -1.80 15.75 11.82
N GLY A 350 -0.77 16.30 11.20
CA GLY A 350 0.57 16.38 11.79
C GLY A 350 1.10 17.81 11.76
N GLY A 351 2.16 18.06 12.49
CA GLY A 351 2.82 19.36 12.48
C GLY A 351 3.45 19.71 13.81
N CYS A 352 3.99 20.91 13.92
CA CYS A 352 4.65 21.32 15.17
C CYS A 352 3.69 21.25 16.36
N GLY A 353 4.00 20.35 17.30
CA GLY A 353 3.23 20.14 18.52
C GLY A 353 1.84 19.53 18.31
N VAL A 354 1.59 18.90 17.17
CA VAL A 354 0.30 18.26 16.87
C VAL A 354 0.52 16.95 16.10
N ALA A 355 -0.12 15.89 16.57
CA ALA A 355 -0.27 14.65 15.84
C ALA A 355 -1.61 14.00 16.22
N ALA A 356 -2.44 13.66 15.25
CA ALA A 356 -3.71 12.97 15.48
C ALA A 356 -4.23 12.31 14.21
N SER A 357 -4.84 11.15 14.37
CA SER A 357 -5.53 10.41 13.32
C SER A 357 -7.00 10.22 13.68
N PHE A 358 -7.88 10.41 12.70
CA PHE A 358 -9.33 10.31 12.88
C PHE A 358 -9.97 9.42 11.83
N LEU A 359 -10.96 8.66 12.24
CA LEU A 359 -11.90 8.02 11.33
C LEU A 359 -12.79 9.06 10.61
N PRO A 360 -13.47 8.69 9.52
CA PRO A 360 -14.37 9.59 8.78
C PRO A 360 -15.51 10.19 9.61
N ASP A 361 -15.90 9.57 10.71
CA ASP A 361 -16.92 10.09 11.67
C ASP A 361 -16.32 10.99 12.75
N GLY A 362 -14.99 11.16 12.75
CA GLY A 362 -14.26 12.01 13.69
C GLY A 362 -13.90 11.31 14.99
N GLU A 363 -14.03 10.00 15.10
CA GLU A 363 -13.44 9.24 16.20
C GLU A 363 -11.91 9.27 16.10
N ARG A 364 -11.24 9.56 17.21
CA ARG A 364 -9.78 9.65 17.28
C ARG A 364 -9.20 8.25 17.50
N LEU A 365 -8.24 7.87 16.66
CA LEU A 365 -7.60 6.54 16.71
C LEU A 365 -6.41 6.48 17.67
N ASP A 366 -5.63 7.55 17.75
CA ASP A 366 -4.45 7.64 18.60
C ASP A 366 -4.82 8.05 20.06
N ASP A 367 -3.94 7.74 20.99
CA ASP A 367 -4.08 8.15 22.39
C ASP A 367 -3.77 9.65 22.53
N PRO A 368 -4.71 10.49 23.00
CA PRO A 368 -4.45 11.93 23.16
C PRO A 368 -3.35 12.24 24.16
N ASP A 369 -3.06 11.34 25.12
CA ASP A 369 -2.01 11.51 26.12
C ASP A 369 -0.65 10.91 25.68
N ALA A 370 -0.63 10.22 24.52
CA ALA A 370 0.55 9.63 23.94
C ALA A 370 0.49 9.79 22.40
N PRO A 371 0.76 11.00 21.90
CA PRO A 371 0.69 11.28 20.46
C PRO A 371 1.65 10.36 19.71
N THR A 372 1.18 9.82 18.60
CA THR A 372 1.88 8.89 17.75
C THR A 372 2.19 9.56 16.40
N ASP A 373 3.01 8.93 15.56
CA ASP A 373 3.30 9.41 14.20
C ASP A 373 2.09 9.33 13.25
N GLY A 374 0.92 8.89 13.73
CA GLY A 374 -0.30 8.71 12.97
C GLY A 374 -0.78 7.26 12.97
N ALA A 375 -1.92 7.02 12.32
CA ALA A 375 -2.46 5.69 12.11
C ALA A 375 -2.20 5.23 10.67
N VAL A 376 -1.78 3.98 10.50
CA VAL A 376 -1.52 3.38 9.18
C VAL A 376 -2.66 2.41 8.85
N PRO A 377 -3.36 2.60 7.71
CA PRO A 377 -4.38 1.65 7.28
C PRO A 377 -3.76 0.28 6.92
N LEU A 378 -4.25 -0.78 7.53
CA LEU A 378 -3.87 -2.16 7.26
C LEU A 378 -4.87 -2.85 6.32
N ALA A 379 -4.48 -4.00 5.78
CA ALA A 379 -5.41 -4.89 5.10
C ALA A 379 -6.57 -5.30 6.04
N GLY A 380 -7.78 -5.40 5.50
CA GLY A 380 -8.98 -5.68 6.31
C GLY A 380 -9.64 -4.46 6.94
N GLY A 381 -9.23 -3.25 6.54
CA GLY A 381 -9.77 -2.00 7.07
C GLY A 381 -9.35 -1.69 8.51
N ARG A 382 -8.42 -2.44 9.05
CA ARG A 382 -7.82 -2.22 10.37
C ARG A 382 -6.85 -1.05 10.34
N PHE A 383 -6.43 -0.60 11.53
CA PHE A 383 -5.43 0.45 11.66
C PHE A 383 -4.31 -0.02 12.58
N LEU A 384 -3.09 0.35 12.21
CA LEU A 384 -1.93 0.28 13.09
C LEU A 384 -1.70 1.65 13.67
N VAL A 385 -1.71 1.77 14.98
CA VAL A 385 -1.26 2.96 15.69
C VAL A 385 0.10 2.63 16.27
N ASP A 386 1.13 3.30 15.73
CA ASP A 386 2.50 3.14 16.20
C ASP A 386 2.58 3.82 17.58
N ALA A 387 2.80 3.04 18.61
CA ALA A 387 3.14 3.59 19.90
C ALA A 387 4.59 4.06 19.81
N ASP A 388 4.85 5.33 19.99
CA ASP A 388 6.20 5.89 20.04
C ASP A 388 7.14 4.92 20.81
N ARG A 389 8.06 4.29 20.06
CA ARG A 389 8.91 3.22 20.57
C ARG A 389 9.82 3.64 21.69
N GLN A 390 9.91 4.94 21.96
CA GLN A 390 10.63 5.50 23.09
C GLN A 390 9.72 6.46 23.88
N GLY A 391 8.86 5.91 24.73
CA GLY A 391 8.21 6.73 25.73
C GLY A 391 9.24 7.54 26.53
N SER A 392 8.86 8.69 27.06
CA SER A 392 9.72 9.56 27.87
C SER A 392 10.40 8.84 29.06
N ASP A 393 9.95 7.63 29.41
CA ASP A 393 10.52 6.72 30.41
C ASP A 393 11.52 5.70 29.83
N GLY A 394 11.78 5.73 28.49
CA GLY A 394 12.65 4.78 27.80
C GLY A 394 12.07 3.38 27.64
N ALA A 395 10.80 3.16 28.01
CA ALA A 395 10.12 1.88 27.80
C ALA A 395 9.67 1.80 26.34
N LEU A 396 9.97 0.66 25.69
CA LEU A 396 9.40 0.35 24.37
C LEU A 396 7.90 0.10 24.54
N ARG A 397 7.09 0.91 23.90
CA ARG A 397 5.65 0.67 23.82
C ARG A 397 5.37 -0.31 22.68
N ALA A 398 4.32 -1.10 22.83
CA ALA A 398 3.88 -2.02 21.80
C ALA A 398 2.98 -1.27 20.79
N ASP A 399 3.20 -1.54 19.50
CA ASP A 399 2.26 -1.10 18.48
C ASP A 399 0.88 -1.67 18.77
N ARG A 400 -0.17 -0.93 18.41
CA ARG A 400 -1.56 -1.36 18.64
C ARG A 400 -2.30 -1.51 17.33
N VAL A 401 -2.93 -2.64 17.14
CA VAL A 401 -3.86 -2.86 16.03
C VAL A 401 -5.27 -2.56 16.50
N LEU A 402 -5.97 -1.74 15.73
CA LEU A 402 -7.37 -1.39 15.93
C LEU A 402 -8.24 -2.04 14.87
N ASP A 403 -9.47 -2.39 15.22
CA ASP A 403 -10.52 -2.78 14.29
C ASP A 403 -10.99 -1.58 13.42
N PRO A 404 -11.76 -1.81 12.35
CA PRO A 404 -12.25 -0.73 11.46
C PRO A 404 -13.07 0.36 12.14
N ASP A 405 -13.63 0.08 13.33
CA ASP A 405 -14.37 1.04 14.16
C ASP A 405 -13.49 1.73 15.22
N GLY A 406 -12.16 1.55 15.16
CA GLY A 406 -11.23 2.14 16.11
C GLY A 406 -11.08 1.38 17.44
N THR A 407 -11.83 0.28 17.64
CA THR A 407 -11.72 -0.51 18.87
C THR A 407 -10.38 -1.25 18.94
N PRO A 408 -9.64 -1.19 20.08
CA PRO A 408 -8.39 -1.94 20.25
C PRO A 408 -8.61 -3.44 20.12
N LEU A 409 -7.87 -4.06 19.18
CA LEU A 409 -7.89 -5.49 18.92
C LEU A 409 -6.72 -6.21 19.61
N LEU A 410 -5.49 -5.70 19.39
CA LEU A 410 -4.26 -6.38 19.81
C LEU A 410 -3.13 -5.39 20.06
N ASP A 411 -2.46 -5.50 21.21
CA ASP A 411 -1.15 -4.90 21.41
C ASP A 411 -0.09 -5.88 20.86
N VAL A 412 0.65 -5.48 19.85
CA VAL A 412 1.60 -6.36 19.17
C VAL A 412 3.01 -6.22 19.75
N PRO A 413 3.71 -7.34 20.01
CA PRO A 413 5.03 -7.32 20.62
C PRO A 413 6.16 -7.00 19.63
N GLY A 414 5.84 -6.53 18.43
CA GLY A 414 6.80 -6.31 17.35
C GLY A 414 6.20 -5.52 16.20
N GLU A 415 6.82 -5.59 15.04
CA GLU A 415 6.43 -4.88 13.84
C GLU A 415 5.33 -5.63 13.08
N VAL A 416 4.24 -4.98 12.76
CA VAL A 416 3.21 -5.52 11.87
C VAL A 416 3.72 -5.53 10.43
N LEU A 417 3.74 -6.70 9.82
CA LEU A 417 4.06 -6.87 8.41
C LEU A 417 2.76 -6.96 7.61
N ASP A 418 2.28 -5.82 7.14
CA ASP A 418 1.04 -5.72 6.38
C ASP A 418 1.23 -6.22 4.94
N PRO A 419 0.36 -7.13 4.43
CA PRO A 419 0.48 -7.64 3.07
C PRO A 419 0.29 -6.53 2.03
N GLN A 420 1.12 -6.55 0.99
CA GLN A 420 0.97 -5.63 -0.11
C GLN A 420 -0.25 -5.96 -0.97
N ALA A 421 -0.62 -7.25 -1.06
CA ALA A 421 -1.79 -7.70 -1.79
C ALA A 421 -2.51 -8.85 -1.08
N THR A 422 -3.84 -8.87 -1.23
CA THR A 422 -4.72 -9.92 -0.70
C THR A 422 -5.79 -10.28 -1.74
N ASP A 423 -6.36 -11.46 -1.69
CA ASP A 423 -7.50 -11.89 -2.52
C ASP A 423 -8.85 -11.72 -1.82
N ASP A 424 -8.81 -11.31 -0.57
CA ASP A 424 -9.97 -11.01 0.27
C ASP A 424 -9.77 -9.63 0.92
N PRO A 425 -10.80 -8.78 0.97
CA PRO A 425 -10.76 -7.53 1.72
C PRO A 425 -10.37 -7.71 3.19
N ALA A 426 -10.68 -8.87 3.79
CA ALA A 426 -10.33 -9.22 5.16
C ALA A 426 -9.49 -10.53 5.16
N PRO A 427 -8.16 -10.45 5.12
CA PRO A 427 -7.28 -11.62 4.90
C PRO A 427 -7.27 -12.65 6.05
N GLY A 428 -8.05 -12.47 7.11
CA GLY A 428 -8.20 -13.43 8.22
C GLY A 428 -6.94 -13.68 9.05
N VAL A 429 -5.79 -13.15 8.67
CA VAL A 429 -4.51 -13.33 9.36
C VAL A 429 -3.75 -12.00 9.46
N LEU A 430 -3.18 -11.73 10.64
CA LEU A 430 -2.25 -10.62 10.89
C LEU A 430 -0.86 -11.20 11.11
N LEU A 431 0.13 -10.69 10.39
CA LEU A 431 1.52 -11.15 10.50
C LEU A 431 2.38 -10.11 11.23
N VAL A 432 3.11 -10.57 12.26
CA VAL A 432 3.91 -9.71 13.14
C VAL A 432 5.32 -10.26 13.22
N ARG A 433 6.31 -9.42 12.93
CA ARG A 433 7.73 -9.72 13.16
C ARG A 433 8.11 -9.35 14.59
N ASP A 434 8.45 -10.35 15.38
CA ASP A 434 8.95 -10.17 16.75
C ASP A 434 10.40 -10.65 16.82
N GLY A 435 11.32 -9.73 16.71
CA GLY A 435 12.76 -9.99 16.71
C GLY A 435 13.17 -11.00 15.63
N ILE A 436 13.35 -12.26 16.04
CA ILE A 436 13.81 -13.35 15.17
C ILE A 436 12.70 -14.31 14.73
N ALA A 437 11.44 -14.00 14.99
CA ALA A 437 10.30 -14.84 14.66
C ALA A 437 9.23 -14.05 13.87
N LEU A 438 8.55 -14.72 12.95
CA LEU A 438 7.30 -14.27 12.37
C LEU A 438 6.14 -14.97 13.09
N ARG A 439 5.17 -14.21 13.56
CA ARG A 439 3.97 -14.73 14.25
C ARG A 439 2.73 -14.39 13.46
N ALA A 440 1.78 -15.29 13.43
CA ALA A 440 0.46 -15.05 12.89
C ALA A 440 -0.58 -15.01 13.99
N TYR A 441 -1.53 -14.10 13.83
CA TYR A 441 -2.70 -13.93 14.68
C TYR A 441 -3.96 -13.99 13.84
N ASP A 442 -5.04 -14.50 14.39
CA ASP A 442 -6.36 -14.51 13.75
C ASP A 442 -7.06 -13.15 13.88
N GLU A 443 -8.28 -13.07 13.35
CA GLU A 443 -9.11 -11.87 13.41
C GLU A 443 -9.47 -11.42 14.83
N GLN A 444 -9.38 -12.30 15.80
CA GLN A 444 -9.65 -12.03 17.21
C GLN A 444 -8.38 -11.73 18.02
N GLY A 445 -7.22 -11.65 17.36
CA GLY A 445 -5.93 -11.43 18.00
C GLY A 445 -5.35 -12.66 18.70
N ALA A 446 -5.92 -13.86 18.48
CA ALA A 446 -5.35 -15.09 19.03
C ALA A 446 -4.21 -15.60 18.13
N ARG A 447 -3.08 -15.97 18.77
CA ARG A 447 -1.92 -16.46 18.02
C ARG A 447 -2.21 -17.83 17.39
N LEU A 448 -2.06 -17.90 16.06
CA LEU A 448 -2.21 -19.12 15.27
C LEU A 448 -0.92 -19.96 15.30
N TRP A 449 0.20 -19.36 14.89
CA TRP A 449 1.48 -20.05 14.78
C TRP A 449 2.68 -19.11 14.97
N THR A 450 3.87 -19.70 15.03
CA THR A 450 5.14 -18.99 15.02
C THR A 450 6.07 -19.68 14.03
N PHE A 451 6.66 -18.90 13.12
CA PHE A 451 7.70 -19.35 12.20
C PHE A 451 9.05 -18.82 12.69
N ASP A 452 9.96 -19.74 12.99
CA ASP A 452 11.31 -19.49 13.50
C ASP A 452 12.37 -20.00 12.50
N GLY A 453 12.14 -19.80 11.23
CA GLY A 453 13.03 -20.20 10.15
C GLY A 453 14.43 -19.58 10.26
N ALA A 454 15.37 -20.07 9.45
CA ALA A 454 16.77 -19.61 9.47
C ALA A 454 16.94 -18.11 9.19
N ARG A 455 15.97 -17.50 8.57
CA ARG A 455 15.87 -16.04 8.33
C ARG A 455 14.45 -15.59 8.57
N VAL A 456 14.30 -14.55 9.34
CA VAL A 456 13.00 -13.93 9.61
C VAL A 456 12.57 -13.12 8.40
N PRO A 457 11.34 -13.27 7.93
CA PRO A 457 10.79 -12.40 6.90
C PRO A 457 10.79 -10.92 7.30
N GLU A 458 11.09 -10.06 6.33
CA GLU A 458 11.14 -8.61 6.48
C GLU A 458 9.94 -7.93 5.81
N ALA A 459 9.23 -8.66 4.95
CA ALA A 459 8.06 -8.19 4.24
C ALA A 459 7.04 -9.31 4.03
N VAL A 460 5.77 -8.94 3.95
CA VAL A 460 4.68 -9.79 3.45
C VAL A 460 4.23 -9.22 2.11
N TYR A 461 4.39 -10.01 1.07
CA TYR A 461 4.04 -9.60 -0.29
C TYR A 461 2.57 -9.87 -0.58
N VAL A 462 2.13 -11.11 -0.37
CA VAL A 462 0.77 -11.54 -0.72
C VAL A 462 0.22 -12.43 0.37
N VAL A 463 -1.07 -12.28 0.69
CA VAL A 463 -1.87 -13.27 1.44
C VAL A 463 -3.09 -13.61 0.60
N ALA A 464 -3.09 -14.80 -0.02
CA ALA A 464 -4.15 -15.22 -0.92
C ALA A 464 -4.25 -16.75 -1.00
N GLU A 465 -5.43 -17.30 -1.27
CA GLU A 465 -5.68 -18.76 -1.41
C GLU A 465 -5.08 -19.58 -0.25
N GLY A 466 -5.12 -19.04 0.97
CA GLY A 466 -4.53 -19.69 2.15
C GLY A 466 -3.00 -19.73 2.17
N THR A 467 -2.32 -19.00 1.29
CA THR A 467 -0.86 -18.89 1.22
C THR A 467 -0.41 -17.48 1.60
N ALA A 468 0.54 -17.36 2.51
CA ALA A 468 1.26 -16.12 2.78
C ALA A 468 2.62 -16.15 2.06
N VAL A 469 2.83 -15.25 1.11
CA VAL A 469 4.10 -15.06 0.41
C VAL A 469 4.90 -14.00 1.14
N VAL A 470 5.99 -14.42 1.75
CA VAL A 470 6.83 -13.55 2.59
C VAL A 470 8.25 -13.46 2.02
N GLY A 471 8.93 -12.37 2.32
CA GLY A 471 10.27 -12.09 1.80
C GLY A 471 11.30 -11.84 2.85
N THR A 472 12.51 -12.32 2.58
CA THR A 472 13.75 -11.87 3.19
C THR A 472 14.57 -11.12 2.14
N ALA A 473 15.67 -10.49 2.51
CA ALA A 473 16.54 -9.78 1.56
C ALA A 473 16.96 -10.60 0.32
N SER A 474 16.93 -11.95 0.38
CA SER A 474 17.43 -12.79 -0.71
C SER A 474 16.50 -13.93 -1.12
N THR A 475 15.39 -14.15 -0.40
CA THR A 475 14.46 -15.27 -0.67
C THR A 475 13.01 -14.85 -0.55
N VAL A 476 12.18 -15.44 -1.39
CA VAL A 476 10.72 -15.40 -1.29
C VAL A 476 10.25 -16.79 -0.86
N VAL A 477 9.37 -16.84 0.13
CA VAL A 477 8.90 -18.08 0.77
C VAL A 477 7.38 -18.11 0.78
N GLY A 478 6.78 -19.23 0.37
CA GLY A 478 5.36 -19.49 0.57
C GLY A 478 5.15 -20.25 1.87
N LEU A 479 4.29 -19.71 2.71
CA LEU A 479 3.84 -20.33 3.96
C LEU A 479 2.35 -20.62 3.85
N ASP A 480 1.90 -21.76 4.37
CA ASP A 480 0.49 -21.98 4.63
C ASP A 480 0.02 -20.95 5.68
N ALA A 481 -0.97 -20.13 5.34
CA ALA A 481 -1.37 -18.99 6.15
C ALA A 481 -1.97 -19.39 7.52
N LEU A 482 -2.53 -20.61 7.65
CA LEU A 482 -3.16 -21.10 8.87
C LEU A 482 -2.22 -21.89 9.78
N SER A 483 -1.20 -22.54 9.22
CA SER A 483 -0.27 -23.38 10.00
C SER A 483 1.15 -22.82 10.09
N GLY A 484 1.53 -21.90 9.21
CA GLY A 484 2.90 -21.38 9.10
C GLY A 484 3.89 -22.38 8.47
N GLU A 485 3.41 -23.53 7.96
CA GLU A 485 4.27 -24.51 7.30
C GLU A 485 4.81 -23.94 5.98
N GLN A 486 6.13 -24.03 5.79
CA GLN A 486 6.76 -23.62 4.55
C GLN A 486 6.42 -24.62 3.43
N THR A 487 5.75 -24.14 2.38
CA THR A 487 5.35 -24.96 1.22
C THR A 487 6.39 -24.92 0.11
N TRP A 488 7.00 -23.75 -0.13
CA TRP A 488 8.04 -23.55 -1.13
C TRP A 488 8.98 -22.38 -0.77
N SER A 489 10.10 -22.29 -1.50
CA SER A 489 11.06 -21.17 -1.41
C SER A 489 11.74 -20.91 -2.75
N ARG A 490 12.05 -19.64 -3.06
CA ARG A 490 12.79 -19.18 -4.24
C ARG A 490 13.84 -18.15 -3.85
N PHE A 491 15.00 -18.17 -4.52
CA PHE A 491 15.94 -17.08 -4.42
C PHE A 491 15.49 -15.91 -5.30
N VAL A 492 15.62 -14.68 -4.80
CA VAL A 492 15.28 -13.47 -5.55
C VAL A 492 16.15 -13.35 -6.81
N ASP A 493 17.45 -13.67 -6.70
CA ASP A 493 18.38 -13.67 -7.84
C ASP A 493 17.95 -14.63 -8.97
N ASP A 494 17.39 -15.80 -8.64
CA ASP A 494 16.88 -16.76 -9.64
C ASP A 494 15.66 -16.19 -10.37
N LEU A 495 14.83 -15.41 -9.66
CA LEU A 495 13.65 -14.75 -10.23
C LEU A 495 14.02 -13.55 -11.10
N ALA A 496 15.05 -12.82 -10.71
CA ALA A 496 15.54 -11.65 -11.43
C ALA A 496 16.28 -11.99 -12.73
N GLY A 497 16.79 -13.24 -12.85
CA GLY A 497 17.54 -13.71 -14.01
C GLY A 497 18.93 -13.07 -14.15
N GLU A 498 19.53 -13.16 -15.33
CA GLU A 498 20.95 -12.80 -15.54
C GLU A 498 21.29 -11.31 -15.27
N ARG A 499 20.31 -10.42 -15.34
CA ARG A 499 20.49 -8.97 -15.17
C ARG A 499 20.27 -8.46 -13.75
N GLY A 500 19.77 -9.30 -12.84
CA GLY A 500 19.22 -8.87 -11.57
C GLY A 500 19.96 -9.32 -10.33
N HIS A 501 21.29 -9.47 -10.37
CA HIS A 501 22.06 -9.78 -9.16
C HIS A 501 21.88 -8.69 -8.09
N GLY A 502 21.35 -9.10 -6.92
CA GLY A 502 21.03 -8.20 -5.82
C GLY A 502 19.71 -7.48 -5.96
N ALA A 503 18.84 -7.89 -6.89
CA ALA A 503 17.50 -7.34 -7.02
C ALA A 503 16.70 -7.50 -5.72
N VAL A 504 15.78 -6.56 -5.48
CA VAL A 504 14.86 -6.57 -4.35
C VAL A 504 13.42 -6.53 -4.85
N VAL A 505 12.51 -7.16 -4.11
CA VAL A 505 11.07 -7.05 -4.36
C VAL A 505 10.56 -5.77 -3.74
N THR A 506 10.01 -4.87 -4.54
CA THR A 506 9.50 -3.58 -4.07
C THR A 506 7.99 -3.51 -4.04
N GLN A 507 7.31 -4.21 -4.94
CA GLN A 507 5.85 -4.26 -5.02
C GLN A 507 5.36 -5.67 -5.29
N ALA A 508 4.14 -5.97 -4.84
CA ALA A 508 3.48 -7.22 -5.12
C ALA A 508 1.98 -7.02 -5.37
N PHE A 509 1.41 -7.88 -6.23
CA PHE A 509 0.00 -7.94 -6.58
C PHE A 509 -0.46 -9.39 -6.57
N THR A 510 -1.77 -9.63 -6.64
CA THR A 510 -2.32 -10.99 -6.78
C THR A 510 -3.59 -11.00 -7.62
N ASP A 511 -3.81 -12.10 -8.35
CA ASP A 511 -5.10 -12.42 -8.97
C ASP A 511 -5.86 -13.52 -8.20
N GLY A 512 -5.43 -13.79 -6.95
CA GLY A 512 -5.92 -14.87 -6.11
C GLY A 512 -5.27 -16.22 -6.40
N ARG A 513 -4.60 -16.42 -7.54
CA ARG A 513 -3.92 -17.66 -7.94
C ARG A 513 -2.40 -17.49 -7.98
N CYS A 514 -1.95 -16.34 -8.40
CA CYS A 514 -0.53 -15.99 -8.54
C CYS A 514 -0.17 -14.80 -7.64
N ALA A 515 1.08 -14.80 -7.17
CA ALA A 515 1.74 -13.62 -6.67
C ALA A 515 2.56 -12.99 -7.80
N PHE A 516 2.32 -11.72 -8.11
CA PHE A 516 3.09 -10.94 -9.07
C PHE A 516 4.08 -10.08 -8.30
N LEU A 517 5.38 -10.34 -8.46
CA LEU A 517 6.44 -9.64 -7.75
C LEU A 517 7.17 -8.69 -8.69
N VAL A 518 7.29 -7.42 -8.30
CA VAL A 518 8.08 -6.42 -9.03
C VAL A 518 9.48 -6.39 -8.45
N LEU A 519 10.45 -6.76 -9.28
CA LEU A 519 11.86 -6.78 -8.95
C LEU A 519 12.53 -5.50 -9.43
N VAL A 520 13.35 -4.89 -8.58
CA VAL A 520 14.08 -3.65 -8.87
C VAL A 520 15.56 -3.87 -8.58
N ASP A 521 16.41 -3.36 -9.45
CA ASP A 521 17.84 -3.27 -9.16
C ASP A 521 18.10 -2.07 -8.22
N PRO A 522 18.53 -2.30 -6.98
CA PRO A 522 18.72 -1.22 -6.01
C PRO A 522 19.87 -0.28 -6.39
N ALA A 523 20.80 -0.69 -7.25
CA ALA A 523 21.92 0.15 -7.68
C ALA A 523 21.49 1.20 -8.72
N THR A 524 20.53 0.88 -9.57
CA THR A 524 20.03 1.79 -10.60
C THR A 524 18.66 2.36 -10.26
N GLY A 525 17.97 1.74 -9.33
CA GLY A 525 16.58 2.03 -9.02
C GLY A 525 15.60 1.71 -10.16
N ALA A 526 16.05 1.16 -11.27
CA ALA A 526 15.19 0.80 -12.39
C ALA A 526 14.41 -0.48 -12.10
N SER A 527 13.10 -0.46 -12.34
CA SER A 527 12.29 -1.68 -12.35
C SER A 527 12.81 -2.60 -13.44
N SER A 528 13.20 -3.80 -13.03
CA SER A 528 13.85 -4.73 -13.95
C SER A 528 12.89 -5.78 -14.49
N ARG A 529 11.93 -6.22 -13.68
CA ARG A 529 11.11 -7.37 -14.05
C ARG A 529 9.86 -7.51 -13.20
N VAL A 530 8.78 -8.03 -13.79
CA VAL A 530 7.65 -8.62 -13.08
C VAL A 530 7.70 -10.13 -13.22
N VAL A 531 7.51 -10.86 -12.13
CA VAL A 531 7.49 -12.32 -12.10
C VAL A 531 6.19 -12.79 -11.48
N ALA A 532 5.45 -13.64 -12.20
CA ALA A 532 4.26 -14.32 -11.70
C ALA A 532 4.65 -15.67 -11.09
N LEU A 533 4.36 -15.86 -9.82
CA LEU A 533 4.57 -17.11 -9.09
C LEU A 533 3.22 -17.74 -8.75
N GLU A 534 3.02 -19.00 -9.09
CA GLU A 534 1.86 -19.76 -8.62
C GLU A 534 1.91 -19.89 -7.10
N LEU A 535 0.86 -19.48 -6.40
CA LEU A 535 0.82 -19.43 -4.92
C LEU A 535 1.07 -20.79 -4.28
N SER A 536 0.49 -21.87 -4.86
CA SER A 536 0.56 -23.21 -4.29
C SER A 536 1.95 -23.87 -4.39
N SER A 537 2.78 -23.48 -5.38
CA SER A 537 4.04 -24.19 -5.70
C SER A 537 5.27 -23.28 -5.78
N GLY A 538 5.08 -21.96 -5.87
CA GLY A 538 6.13 -20.99 -6.16
C GLY A 538 6.74 -21.17 -7.55
N SER A 539 6.06 -21.89 -8.46
CA SER A 539 6.52 -22.06 -9.85
C SER A 539 6.34 -20.76 -10.62
N VAL A 540 7.35 -20.38 -11.41
CA VAL A 540 7.22 -19.24 -12.32
C VAL A 540 6.23 -19.59 -13.42
N VAL A 541 5.14 -18.84 -13.52
CA VAL A 541 4.12 -18.95 -14.58
C VAL A 541 4.58 -18.18 -15.81
N TRP A 542 4.98 -16.94 -15.60
CA TRP A 542 5.61 -16.08 -16.61
C TRP A 542 6.50 -15.03 -15.94
N SER A 543 7.37 -14.42 -16.72
CA SER A 543 8.15 -13.26 -16.30
C SER A 543 8.35 -12.32 -17.47
N GLU A 544 8.33 -11.00 -17.21
CA GLU A 544 8.47 -9.97 -18.22
C GLU A 544 9.40 -8.86 -17.72
N ASP A 545 10.31 -8.43 -18.59
CA ASP A 545 11.16 -7.28 -18.29
C ASP A 545 10.34 -6.00 -18.46
N LEU A 546 10.42 -5.09 -17.47
CA LEU A 546 9.77 -3.80 -17.54
C LEU A 546 10.69 -2.81 -18.29
N ASP A 547 10.29 -2.43 -19.49
CA ASP A 547 10.95 -1.36 -20.23
C ASP A 547 10.49 0.01 -19.71
N GLY A 548 11.44 0.82 -19.25
CA GLY A 548 11.19 2.22 -18.84
C GLY A 548 11.21 2.44 -17.33
N GLY A 549 11.72 3.62 -16.94
CA GLY A 549 11.98 4.03 -15.57
C GLY A 549 10.80 3.89 -14.60
N TRP A 550 10.97 4.44 -13.42
CA TRP A 550 10.07 4.44 -12.28
C TRP A 550 8.61 4.82 -12.59
N GLY A 551 7.87 3.97 -13.32
CA GLY A 551 6.43 4.02 -13.35
C GLY A 551 5.92 3.09 -12.26
N GLY A 552 5.23 3.61 -11.25
CA GLY A 552 4.59 2.78 -10.24
C GLY A 552 3.52 1.90 -10.89
N LEU A 553 3.50 0.62 -10.55
CA LEU A 553 2.37 -0.25 -10.85
C LEU A 553 1.33 -0.06 -9.76
N LEU A 554 0.07 0.15 -10.15
CA LEU A 554 -1.01 0.48 -9.25
C LEU A 554 -2.20 -0.44 -9.49
N PRO A 555 -2.52 -1.33 -8.55
CA PRO A 555 -3.73 -2.12 -8.62
C PRO A 555 -4.94 -1.28 -8.20
N VAL A 556 -5.93 -1.17 -9.08
CA VAL A 556 -7.14 -0.37 -8.85
C VAL A 556 -8.37 -1.11 -9.35
N GLN A 557 -9.32 -1.40 -8.46
CA GLN A 557 -10.59 -2.04 -8.79
C GLN A 557 -10.41 -3.28 -9.68
N GLY A 558 -9.45 -4.13 -9.31
CA GLY A 558 -9.12 -5.34 -10.06
C GLY A 558 -8.36 -5.12 -11.38
N ARG A 559 -7.87 -3.92 -11.66
CA ARG A 559 -7.08 -3.58 -12.85
C ARG A 559 -5.65 -3.25 -12.46
N LEU A 560 -4.70 -3.49 -13.35
CA LEU A 560 -3.31 -3.09 -13.16
C LEU A 560 -3.01 -1.86 -14.01
N LEU A 561 -2.79 -0.73 -13.36
CA LEU A 561 -2.38 0.51 -14.02
C LEU A 561 -0.86 0.69 -13.91
N ARG A 562 -0.26 1.28 -14.92
CA ARG A 562 1.11 1.82 -14.86
C ARG A 562 1.05 3.33 -14.89
N TRP A 563 1.69 3.97 -13.93
CA TRP A 563 1.73 5.43 -13.81
C TRP A 563 3.18 5.92 -13.80
N ASP A 564 3.51 6.87 -14.66
CA ASP A 564 4.85 7.46 -14.78
C ASP A 564 4.92 8.92 -14.29
N GLY A 565 3.87 9.40 -13.60
CA GLY A 565 3.74 10.77 -13.12
C GLY A 565 3.08 11.73 -14.13
N GLN A 566 3.09 11.42 -15.41
CA GLN A 566 2.48 12.23 -16.47
C GLN A 566 1.44 11.49 -17.30
N THR A 567 1.56 10.16 -17.36
CA THR A 567 0.62 9.30 -18.08
C THR A 567 0.20 8.12 -17.23
N VAL A 568 -1.01 7.66 -17.45
CA VAL A 568 -1.53 6.41 -16.93
C VAL A 568 -1.79 5.45 -18.09
N ALA A 569 -1.48 4.17 -17.90
CA ALA A 569 -1.75 3.11 -18.86
C ALA A 569 -2.39 1.92 -18.19
N LEU A 570 -3.38 1.28 -18.81
CA LEU A 570 -3.91 -0.01 -18.38
C LEU A 570 -3.04 -1.11 -18.93
N LEU A 571 -2.66 -2.04 -18.05
CA LEU A 571 -1.97 -3.28 -18.38
C LEU A 571 -2.94 -4.47 -18.22
N GLY A 572 -3.01 -5.36 -19.24
CA GLY A 572 -3.89 -6.53 -19.22
C GLY A 572 -3.59 -7.54 -20.33
#